data_a76c854854573feb6eb488be3b37e937
#
_entry.id   a76c854854573feb6eb488be3b37e937
#
_cell.length_a   1.000
_cell.length_b   1.000
_cell.length_c   1.000
_cell.angle_alpha   90.00
_cell.angle_beta   90.00
_cell.angle_gamma   90.00
#
_symmetry.space_group_name_H-M   'P 1'
#
loop_
_entity.id
_entity.type
_entity.pdbx_description
1 polymer ?
#
loop_
_entity_poly.entity_id
_entity_poly.type
_entity_poly.pdbx_seq_one_letter_code
_entity_poly.pdbx_strand_id
1 'polypeptide(L)'
;MKKNNTIFTVIIILIIVILLLIKLLPNMLNKANYDDLEVYKNNMVINITDSDKKQIISYLKKENFDKNNSLDEVNGTYMIKYGDIELTFNSDGSCYYKNNHTMENHNTTLSNELVNFVSKY
;
A
#
# COMPACT_ATOMS: atom_id res chain seq x y z
N MET A 1 2.77 43.60 -30.43
CA MET A 1 1.64 42.75 -30.00
C MET A 1 1.85 41.27 -30.19
N LYS A 2 2.52 40.81 -31.24
CA LYS A 2 2.82 39.41 -31.47
C LYS A 2 3.72 38.79 -30.38
N LYS A 3 4.64 39.53 -29.75
CA LYS A 3 5.51 39.07 -28.68
C LYS A 3 4.76 38.72 -27.39
N ASN A 4 3.72 39.47 -27.04
CA ASN A 4 2.94 39.23 -25.81
C ASN A 4 2.09 37.96 -25.93
N ASN A 5 1.55 37.68 -27.13
CA ASN A 5 0.77 36.45 -27.37
C ASN A 5 1.68 35.22 -27.34
N THR A 6 2.91 35.31 -27.83
CA THR A 6 3.87 34.20 -27.81
C THR A 6 4.30 33.88 -26.37
N ILE A 7 4.60 34.90 -25.55
CA ILE A 7 4.96 34.71 -24.13
C ILE A 7 3.78 34.11 -23.38
N PHE A 8 2.57 34.60 -23.60
CA PHE A 8 1.35 34.06 -22.96
C PHE A 8 1.12 32.60 -23.32
N THR A 9 1.31 32.23 -24.59
CA THR A 9 1.19 30.83 -25.05
C THR A 9 2.22 29.94 -24.41
N VAL A 10 3.46 30.38 -24.28
CA VAL A 10 4.55 29.63 -23.62
C VAL A 10 4.22 29.41 -22.14
N ILE A 11 3.71 30.42 -21.43
CA ILE A 11 3.31 30.30 -20.02
C ILE A 11 2.21 29.27 -19.86
N ILE A 12 1.19 29.27 -20.73
CA ILE A 12 0.09 28.30 -20.69
C ILE A 12 0.61 26.88 -20.93
N ILE A 13 1.50 26.68 -21.88
CA ILE A 13 2.11 25.36 -22.15
C ILE A 13 2.91 24.87 -20.94
N LEU A 14 3.68 25.74 -20.28
CA LEU A 14 4.43 25.40 -19.07
C LEU A 14 3.50 24.97 -17.93
N ILE A 15 2.40 25.68 -17.72
CA ILE A 15 1.41 25.32 -16.70
C ILE A 15 0.80 23.95 -16.97
N ILE A 16 0.46 23.66 -18.22
CA ILE A 16 -0.09 22.35 -18.62
C ILE A 16 0.91 21.24 -18.37
N VAL A 17 2.18 21.42 -18.71
CA VAL A 17 3.25 20.45 -18.49
C VAL A 17 3.43 20.20 -16.99
N ILE A 18 3.46 21.22 -16.15
CA ILE A 18 3.57 21.08 -14.69
C ILE A 18 2.40 20.31 -14.13
N LEU A 19 1.17 20.59 -14.56
CA LEU A 19 -0.02 19.87 -14.12
C LEU A 19 0.02 18.38 -14.50
N LEU A 20 0.50 18.07 -15.69
CA LEU A 20 0.68 16.69 -16.14
C LEU A 20 1.74 15.97 -15.31
N LEU A 21 2.85 16.62 -14.99
CA LEU A 21 3.89 16.05 -14.14
C LEU A 21 3.39 15.77 -12.73
N ILE A 22 2.59 16.67 -12.16
CA ILE A 22 1.99 16.47 -10.83
C ILE A 22 1.05 15.24 -10.83
N LYS A 23 0.30 15.02 -11.90
CA LYS A 23 -0.56 13.83 -12.02
C LYS A 23 0.22 12.52 -12.18
N LEU A 24 1.39 12.56 -12.82
CA LEU A 24 2.23 11.39 -13.02
C LEU A 24 3.07 11.03 -11.78
N LEU A 25 3.44 12.03 -10.97
CA LEU A 25 4.25 11.83 -9.76
C LEU A 25 3.68 10.79 -8.78
N PRO A 26 2.38 10.82 -8.42
CA PRO A 26 1.81 9.80 -7.53
C PRO A 26 1.90 8.40 -8.10
N ASN A 27 1.74 8.23 -9.41
CA ASN A 27 1.86 6.94 -10.07
C ASN A 27 3.29 6.43 -10.09
N MET A 28 4.26 7.31 -10.26
CA MET A 28 5.68 6.97 -10.19
C MET A 28 6.11 6.59 -8.78
N LEU A 29 5.65 7.32 -7.77
CA LEU A 29 5.91 7.02 -6.36
C LEU A 29 5.28 5.68 -5.97
N ASN A 30 4.07 5.38 -6.44
CA ASN A 30 3.40 4.12 -6.18
C ASN A 30 4.10 2.92 -6.85
N LYS A 31 4.74 3.11 -8.00
CA LYS A 31 5.50 2.05 -8.67
C LYS A 31 6.79 1.68 -7.95
N ALA A 32 7.41 2.63 -7.26
CA ALA A 32 8.67 2.40 -6.54
C ALA A 32 8.48 1.61 -5.24
N ASN A 33 7.25 1.49 -4.73
CA ASN A 33 7.00 1.03 -3.37
C ASN A 33 6.78 -0.49 -3.24
N TYR A 34 6.66 -1.25 -4.33
CA TYR A 34 6.48 -2.70 -4.19
C TYR A 34 7.74 -3.41 -3.70
N ASP A 35 8.92 -2.84 -3.86
CA ASP A 35 10.17 -3.35 -3.31
C ASP A 35 10.22 -3.27 -1.78
N ASP A 36 9.40 -2.38 -1.18
CA ASP A 36 9.30 -2.23 0.28
C ASP A 36 8.35 -3.26 0.91
N LEU A 37 7.72 -4.12 0.10
CA LEU A 37 6.84 -5.15 0.60
C LEU A 37 7.65 -6.36 1.07
N GLU A 38 7.47 -6.73 2.33
CA GLU A 38 8.03 -7.95 2.91
C GLU A 38 6.90 -8.78 3.51
N VAL A 39 6.93 -10.08 3.25
CA VAL A 39 5.97 -11.03 3.81
C VAL A 39 6.73 -12.07 4.62
N TYR A 40 6.22 -12.37 5.81
CA TYR A 40 6.78 -13.34 6.73
C TYR A 40 5.77 -14.41 7.07
N LYS A 41 6.25 -15.63 7.24
CA LYS A 41 5.48 -16.75 7.77
C LYS A 41 6.29 -17.41 8.87
N ASN A 42 5.71 -17.54 10.07
CA ASN A 42 6.40 -18.05 11.25
C ASN A 42 7.74 -17.33 11.52
N ASN A 43 7.74 -16.00 11.39
CA ASN A 43 8.91 -15.12 11.55
C ASN A 43 10.02 -15.32 10.51
N MET A 44 9.77 -16.04 9.43
CA MET A 44 10.72 -16.22 8.34
C MET A 44 10.26 -15.48 7.09
N VAL A 45 11.17 -14.76 6.45
CA VAL A 45 10.88 -14.04 5.20
C VAL A 45 10.49 -15.03 4.12
N ILE A 46 9.37 -14.75 3.43
CA ILE A 46 8.93 -15.52 2.28
C ILE A 46 9.42 -14.85 0.99
N ASN A 47 9.96 -15.65 0.10
CA ASN A 47 10.37 -15.18 -1.21
C ASN A 47 9.15 -15.09 -2.13
N ILE A 48 8.76 -13.86 -2.48
CA ILE A 48 7.56 -13.58 -3.28
C ILE A 48 7.98 -12.95 -4.61
N THR A 49 7.37 -13.41 -5.70
CA THR A 49 7.61 -12.84 -7.03
C THR A 49 7.12 -11.40 -7.12
N ASP A 50 7.71 -10.61 -8.01
CA ASP A 50 7.29 -9.22 -8.21
C ASP A 50 5.82 -9.11 -8.64
N SER A 51 5.35 -10.06 -9.44
CA SER A 51 3.94 -10.14 -9.84
C SER A 51 3.02 -10.33 -8.64
N ASP A 52 3.36 -11.23 -7.72
CA ASP A 52 2.59 -11.48 -6.51
C ASP A 52 2.68 -10.33 -5.52
N LYS A 53 3.83 -9.66 -5.42
CA LYS A 53 3.96 -8.42 -4.62
C LYS A 53 2.99 -7.34 -5.10
N LYS A 54 2.91 -7.12 -6.41
CA LYS A 54 1.95 -6.16 -6.99
C LYS A 54 0.51 -6.53 -6.65
N GLN A 55 0.18 -7.81 -6.69
CA GLN A 55 -1.15 -8.29 -6.38
C GLN A 55 -1.48 -8.07 -4.89
N ILE A 56 -0.55 -8.35 -3.99
CA ILE A 56 -0.71 -8.10 -2.56
C ILE A 56 -0.93 -6.61 -2.30
N ILE A 57 -0.13 -5.74 -2.91
CA ILE A 57 -0.29 -4.29 -2.77
C ILE A 57 -1.66 -3.83 -3.28
N SER A 58 -2.14 -4.40 -4.39
CA SER A 58 -3.48 -4.12 -4.91
C SER A 58 -4.57 -4.47 -3.89
N TYR A 59 -4.46 -5.61 -3.22
CA TYR A 59 -5.37 -5.98 -2.14
C TYR A 59 -5.26 -5.05 -0.94
N LEU A 60 -4.05 -4.67 -0.54
CA LEU A 60 -3.83 -3.76 0.59
C LEU A 60 -4.47 -2.39 0.37
N LYS A 61 -4.45 -1.89 -0.86
CA LYS A 61 -5.09 -0.61 -1.21
C LYS A 61 -6.61 -0.65 -1.11
N LYS A 62 -7.21 -1.82 -1.25
CA LYS A 62 -8.66 -2.02 -1.13
C LYS A 62 -9.09 -2.34 0.30
N GLU A 63 -8.15 -2.70 1.16
CA GLU A 63 -8.46 -3.06 2.54
C GLU A 63 -8.91 -1.85 3.34
N ASN A 64 -9.90 -2.10 4.17
CA ASN A 64 -10.40 -1.15 5.14
C ASN A 64 -9.94 -1.61 6.52
N PHE A 65 -8.97 -0.90 7.11
CA PHE A 65 -8.39 -1.27 8.40
C PHE A 65 -9.22 -0.73 9.57
N ASP A 66 -10.51 -1.06 9.57
CA ASP A 66 -11.42 -0.63 10.62
C ASP A 66 -11.13 -1.35 11.93
N LYS A 67 -11.26 -0.61 13.02
CA LYS A 67 -11.06 -1.13 14.37
C LYS A 67 -12.11 -2.17 14.71
N ASN A 68 -11.66 -3.37 15.12
CA ASN A 68 -12.53 -4.45 15.60
C ASN A 68 -12.23 -4.75 17.08
N ASN A 69 -13.05 -4.22 17.97
CA ASN A 69 -12.87 -4.38 19.41
C ASN A 69 -13.28 -5.76 19.94
N SER A 70 -13.91 -6.60 19.13
CA SER A 70 -14.32 -7.93 19.53
C SER A 70 -13.20 -8.97 19.43
N LEU A 71 -12.07 -8.61 18.82
CA LEU A 71 -10.92 -9.51 18.69
C LEU A 71 -9.98 -9.37 19.89
N ASP A 72 -9.53 -10.50 20.41
CA ASP A 72 -8.43 -10.57 21.36
C ASP A 72 -7.08 -10.28 20.67
N GLU A 73 -6.01 -10.23 21.45
CA GLU A 73 -4.67 -10.04 20.90
C GLU A 73 -4.36 -11.10 19.83
N VAL A 74 -3.97 -10.65 18.63
CA VAL A 74 -3.71 -11.53 17.50
C VAL A 74 -2.22 -11.88 17.47
N ASN A 75 -1.92 -13.16 17.70
CA ASN A 75 -0.60 -13.73 17.45
C ASN A 75 -0.62 -14.42 16.09
N GLY A 76 -0.29 -13.66 15.03
CA GLY A 76 -0.46 -14.13 13.68
C GLY A 76 0.67 -15.02 13.18
N THR A 77 0.32 -16.01 12.35
CA THR A 77 1.27 -16.82 11.61
C THR A 77 1.94 -16.02 10.49
N TYR A 78 1.22 -15.09 9.90
CA TYR A 78 1.68 -14.27 8.77
C TYR A 78 1.90 -12.84 9.22
N MET A 79 2.89 -12.19 8.59
CA MET A 79 3.14 -10.78 8.77
C MET A 79 3.42 -10.14 7.41
N ILE A 80 2.80 -8.99 7.16
CA ILE A 80 3.08 -8.15 5.99
C ILE A 80 3.63 -6.82 6.49
N LYS A 81 4.79 -6.44 5.98
CA LYS A 81 5.35 -5.11 6.17
C LYS A 81 5.35 -4.39 4.84
N TYR A 82 4.68 -3.25 4.79
CA TYR A 82 4.61 -2.42 3.60
C TYR A 82 4.65 -0.95 4.01
N GLY A 83 5.78 -0.27 3.73
CA GLY A 83 5.99 1.10 4.17
C GLY A 83 5.87 1.22 5.69
N ASP A 84 4.98 2.09 6.15
CA ASP A 84 4.71 2.31 7.58
C ASP A 84 3.71 1.33 8.18
N ILE A 85 3.10 0.48 7.35
CA ILE A 85 2.07 -0.46 7.76
C ILE A 85 2.69 -1.81 8.09
N GLU A 86 2.26 -2.38 9.21
CA GLU A 86 2.63 -3.72 9.64
C GLU A 86 1.36 -4.48 10.02
N LEU A 87 1.13 -5.61 9.35
CA LEU A 87 -0.03 -6.47 9.56
C LEU A 87 0.45 -7.83 10.07
N THR A 88 -0.05 -8.24 11.23
CA THR A 88 0.16 -9.58 11.77
C THR A 88 -1.19 -10.29 11.79
N PHE A 89 -1.32 -11.41 11.09
CA PHE A 89 -2.64 -12.02 10.89
C PHE A 89 -2.61 -13.54 10.83
N ASN A 90 -3.79 -14.11 11.03
CA ASN A 90 -4.05 -15.54 10.93
C ASN A 90 -4.86 -15.87 9.67
N SER A 91 -4.94 -17.14 9.33
CA SER A 91 -5.70 -17.64 8.17
C SER A 91 -7.21 -17.40 8.27
N ASP A 92 -7.74 -17.10 9.45
CA ASP A 92 -9.13 -16.72 9.66
C ASP A 92 -9.44 -15.25 9.36
N GLY A 93 -8.41 -14.44 9.04
CA GLY A 93 -8.54 -13.03 8.74
C GLY A 93 -8.36 -12.11 9.94
N SER A 94 -8.29 -12.64 11.16
CA SER A 94 -8.00 -11.82 12.34
C SER A 94 -6.60 -11.22 12.22
N CYS A 95 -6.48 -9.90 12.43
CA CYS A 95 -5.28 -9.13 12.15
C CYS A 95 -5.02 -8.09 13.22
N TYR A 96 -3.75 -7.92 13.56
CA TYR A 96 -3.28 -6.77 14.32
C TYR A 96 -2.65 -5.76 13.35
N TYR A 97 -3.27 -4.60 13.24
CA TYR A 97 -2.85 -3.50 12.38
C TYR A 97 -1.99 -2.52 13.18
N LYS A 98 -0.85 -2.17 12.61
CA LYS A 98 0.04 -1.16 13.17
C LYS A 98 0.50 -0.21 12.08
N ASN A 99 0.37 1.09 12.33
CA ASN A 99 0.86 2.14 11.42
C ASN A 99 1.88 2.99 12.18
N ASN A 100 3.13 2.92 11.79
CA ASN A 100 4.24 3.61 12.46
C ASN A 100 4.26 5.12 12.17
N HIS A 101 3.58 5.56 11.09
CA HIS A 101 3.49 6.97 10.76
C HIS A 101 2.42 7.70 11.60
N THR A 102 1.21 7.12 11.67
CA THR A 102 0.10 7.69 12.43
C THR A 102 0.10 7.27 13.90
N MET A 103 0.94 6.32 14.27
CA MET A 103 1.01 5.70 15.59
C MET A 103 -0.30 4.98 16.00
N GLU A 104 -1.11 4.58 15.02
CA GLU A 104 -2.32 3.79 15.24
C GLU A 104 -1.98 2.31 15.37
N ASN A 105 -2.58 1.64 16.34
CA ASN A 105 -2.53 0.18 16.49
C ASN A 105 -3.88 -0.30 16.99
N HIS A 106 -4.43 -1.29 16.31
CA HIS A 106 -5.69 -1.90 16.71
C HIS A 106 -5.89 -3.22 15.98
N ASN A 107 -6.79 -4.04 16.49
CA ASN A 107 -7.23 -5.24 15.81
C ASN A 107 -8.17 -4.88 14.65
N THR A 108 -8.07 -5.62 13.57
CA THR A 108 -8.95 -5.50 12.40
C THR A 108 -9.19 -6.87 11.80
N THR A 109 -10.05 -6.94 10.81
CA THR A 109 -10.31 -8.16 10.03
C THR A 109 -9.94 -7.92 8.59
N LEU A 110 -9.09 -8.76 8.03
CA LEU A 110 -8.70 -8.69 6.63
C LEU A 110 -9.71 -9.40 5.73
N SER A 111 -9.79 -8.98 4.46
CA SER A 111 -10.60 -9.65 3.46
C SER A 111 -10.09 -11.07 3.19
N ASN A 112 -11.00 -11.98 2.84
CA ASN A 112 -10.66 -13.34 2.49
C ASN A 112 -9.76 -13.42 1.26
N GLU A 113 -9.90 -12.48 0.33
CA GLU A 113 -9.08 -12.41 -0.88
C GLU A 113 -7.59 -12.26 -0.56
N LEU A 114 -7.26 -11.30 0.29
CA LEU A 114 -5.88 -11.06 0.71
C LEU A 114 -5.32 -12.24 1.50
N VAL A 115 -6.08 -12.73 2.48
CA VAL A 115 -5.65 -13.84 3.34
C VAL A 115 -5.42 -15.11 2.52
N ASN A 116 -6.33 -15.46 1.63
CA ASN A 116 -6.21 -16.64 0.78
C ASN A 116 -5.03 -16.54 -0.18
N PHE A 117 -4.77 -15.34 -0.69
CA PHE A 117 -3.64 -15.11 -1.59
C PHE A 117 -2.31 -15.33 -0.89
N VAL A 118 -2.13 -14.80 0.31
CA VAL A 118 -0.90 -14.95 1.10
C VAL A 118 -0.76 -16.37 1.65
N SER A 119 -1.86 -17.02 2.02
CA SER A 119 -1.87 -18.35 2.62
C SER A 119 -1.40 -19.46 1.68
N LYS A 120 -1.35 -19.21 0.38
CA LYS A 120 -0.82 -20.19 -0.59
C LYS A 120 0.71 -20.35 -0.50
N TYR A 121 1.38 -19.44 0.19
CA TYR A 121 2.81 -19.54 0.47
C TYR A 121 3.03 -20.27 1.83
#